data_d9998246b3b74f75bb98f2a83948bd95
#
_entry.id   d9998246b3b74f75bb98f2a83948bd95
#
_cell.length_a   1.000
_cell.length_b   1.000
_cell.length_c   1.000
_cell.angle_alpha   90.00
_cell.angle_beta   90.00
_cell.angle_gamma   90.00
#
_symmetry.space_group_name_H-M   'P 1'
#
loop_
_entity.id
_entity.type
_entity.pdbx_description
1 polymer ?
#
loop_
_entity_poly.entity_id
_entity_poly.type
_entity_poly.pdbx_seq_one_letter_code
_entity_poly.pdbx_strand_id
1 'polypeptide(L)'
;KRPDLRVGHGILGEAVSELRGDYVLISQPGPLAHVDPAIPEAAVATVWTDSLDEDHLDALVASVPVADHVVGIGGGMVMDTAKYVAWKRGVRLVLAPSIVSVDASVTNTIALRRDGRVEYEGFVVAEPIVADLTRIASAPARLNRAGVGDLLSIQTGRFDWALGARANTIAFDDRVDAEAERVLEALYEMSADIAAVTDRALEHIIRAYATVNALLLEVGHSGPEEGSEHYFGYAVEAATGRSFVHGELIGLGTVLMSGLQGNGQDR
;
A
#
# COMPACT_ATOMS: atom_id res chain seq x y z
N LYS A 1 10.09 8.56 11.20
CA LYS A 1 11.21 8.49 10.24
C LYS A 1 10.60 8.27 8.86
N ARG A 2 10.98 9.06 7.85
CA ARG A 2 10.53 8.83 6.47
C ARG A 2 11.09 7.48 6.01
N PRO A 3 10.32 6.67 5.26
CA PRO A 3 10.80 5.41 4.72
C PRO A 3 11.98 5.64 3.77
N ASP A 4 12.92 4.69 3.71
CA ASP A 4 14.00 4.67 2.70
C ASP A 4 13.37 4.21 1.36
N LEU A 5 12.73 5.15 0.66
CA LEU A 5 12.07 4.92 -0.61
C LEU A 5 13.05 5.20 -1.76
N ARG A 6 13.44 4.14 -2.47
CA ARG A 6 14.25 4.20 -3.68
C ARG A 6 13.35 4.03 -4.90
N VAL A 7 13.38 4.96 -5.84
CA VAL A 7 12.59 4.94 -7.06
C VAL A 7 13.52 5.03 -8.27
N GLY A 8 13.38 4.14 -9.24
CA GLY A 8 14.21 4.14 -10.44
C GLY A 8 13.89 2.97 -11.37
N HIS A 9 14.67 2.81 -12.43
CA HIS A 9 14.52 1.75 -13.40
C HIS A 9 15.59 0.66 -13.19
N GLY A 10 15.17 -0.60 -13.14
CA GLY A 10 16.09 -1.75 -13.04
C GLY A 10 16.90 -1.80 -11.75
N ILE A 11 16.44 -1.15 -10.68
CA ILE A 11 17.19 -0.99 -9.43
C ILE A 11 17.03 -2.17 -8.45
N LEU A 12 16.09 -3.09 -8.72
CA LEU A 12 15.77 -4.17 -7.79
C LEU A 12 16.96 -5.11 -7.55
N GLY A 13 17.65 -5.50 -8.62
CA GLY A 13 18.80 -6.42 -8.52
C GLY A 13 19.93 -5.85 -7.67
N GLU A 14 20.27 -4.58 -7.86
CA GLU A 14 21.28 -3.88 -7.06
C GLU A 14 20.84 -3.82 -5.59
N ALA A 15 19.62 -3.38 -5.31
CA ALA A 15 19.12 -3.25 -3.95
C ALA A 15 19.10 -4.58 -3.17
N VAL A 16 18.80 -5.70 -3.84
CA VAL A 16 18.86 -7.03 -3.22
C VAL A 16 20.31 -7.48 -3.03
N SER A 17 21.21 -7.19 -3.97
CA SER A 17 22.63 -7.54 -3.87
C SER A 17 23.38 -6.80 -2.74
N GLU A 18 22.87 -5.65 -2.31
CA GLU A 18 23.39 -4.89 -1.15
C GLU A 18 23.09 -5.55 0.20
N LEU A 19 22.15 -6.50 0.25
CA LEU A 19 21.76 -7.14 1.50
C LEU A 19 22.92 -7.96 2.07
N ARG A 20 23.14 -7.80 3.37
CA ARG A 20 24.15 -8.58 4.09
C ARG A 20 23.44 -9.66 4.90
N GLY A 21 23.76 -10.90 4.62
CA GLY A 21 23.15 -12.08 5.22
C GLY A 21 22.08 -12.71 4.31
N ASP A 22 21.44 -13.73 4.83
CA ASP A 22 20.45 -14.52 4.12
C ASP A 22 19.09 -13.82 4.06
N TYR A 23 18.31 -14.13 3.03
CA TYR A 23 16.93 -13.65 2.95
C TYR A 23 15.95 -14.73 2.51
N VAL A 24 14.72 -14.61 2.99
CA VAL A 24 13.57 -15.34 2.49
C VAL A 24 12.80 -14.41 1.55
N LEU A 25 12.45 -14.93 0.38
CA LEU A 25 11.65 -14.21 -0.61
C LEU A 25 10.17 -14.58 -0.46
N ILE A 26 9.31 -13.59 -0.28
CA ILE A 26 7.86 -13.74 -0.31
C ILE A 26 7.34 -13.15 -1.62
N SER A 27 6.57 -13.93 -2.37
CA SER A 27 6.07 -13.50 -3.68
C SER A 27 4.83 -14.28 -4.13
N GLN A 28 4.43 -14.03 -5.36
CA GLN A 28 3.45 -14.77 -6.14
C GLN A 28 4.03 -15.11 -7.52
N PRO A 29 3.54 -16.15 -8.21
CA PRO A 29 4.09 -16.57 -9.51
C PRO A 29 4.12 -15.45 -10.55
N GLY A 30 3.04 -14.67 -10.68
CA GLY A 30 2.95 -13.58 -11.65
C GLY A 30 4.01 -12.49 -11.47
N PRO A 31 4.09 -11.83 -10.31
CA PRO A 31 5.15 -10.85 -10.01
C PRO A 31 6.55 -11.41 -10.19
N LEU A 32 6.80 -12.66 -9.78
CA LEU A 32 8.14 -13.23 -9.84
C LEU A 32 8.60 -13.63 -11.24
N ALA A 33 7.67 -13.92 -12.16
CA ALA A 33 8.01 -14.30 -13.54
C ALA A 33 8.82 -13.22 -14.31
N HIS A 34 8.80 -11.99 -13.84
CA HIS A 34 9.49 -10.85 -14.45
C HIS A 34 10.71 -10.38 -13.64
N VAL A 35 11.17 -11.14 -12.65
CA VAL A 35 12.33 -10.83 -11.80
C VAL A 35 13.56 -11.53 -12.38
N ASP A 36 14.74 -10.90 -12.21
CA ASP A 36 16.01 -11.54 -12.49
C ASP A 36 16.09 -12.87 -11.73
N PRO A 37 16.29 -14.01 -12.40
CA PRO A 37 16.37 -15.33 -11.76
C PRO A 37 17.39 -15.42 -10.63
N ALA A 38 18.44 -14.62 -10.66
CA ALA A 38 19.45 -14.58 -9.61
C ALA A 38 18.87 -14.21 -8.23
N ILE A 39 17.77 -13.44 -8.19
CA ILE A 39 17.15 -13.05 -6.94
C ILE A 39 16.47 -14.23 -6.23
N PRO A 40 15.54 -14.99 -6.86
CA PRO A 40 14.97 -16.16 -6.21
C PRO A 40 15.98 -17.30 -6.02
N GLU A 41 17.00 -17.43 -6.86
CA GLU A 41 18.06 -18.43 -6.71
C GLU A 41 18.96 -18.17 -5.49
N ALA A 42 19.18 -16.90 -5.14
CA ALA A 42 19.98 -16.53 -3.96
C ALA A 42 19.18 -16.56 -2.65
N ALA A 43 17.86 -16.65 -2.70
CA ALA A 43 17.03 -16.73 -1.50
C ALA A 43 17.18 -18.11 -0.81
N VAL A 44 17.23 -18.12 0.53
CA VAL A 44 17.19 -19.37 1.31
C VAL A 44 15.93 -20.18 1.01
N ALA A 45 14.81 -19.48 0.81
CA ALA A 45 13.56 -20.05 0.34
C ALA A 45 12.72 -18.98 -0.37
N THR A 46 11.95 -19.43 -1.37
CA THR A 46 10.84 -18.65 -1.94
C THR A 46 9.53 -19.16 -1.37
N VAL A 47 8.78 -18.27 -0.73
CA VAL A 47 7.51 -18.57 -0.08
C VAL A 47 6.39 -17.91 -0.86
N TRP A 48 5.38 -18.70 -1.19
CA TRP A 48 4.20 -18.25 -1.92
C TRP A 48 3.10 -17.85 -0.94
N THR A 49 2.42 -16.76 -1.24
CA THR A 49 1.25 -16.31 -0.47
C THR A 49 0.04 -16.12 -1.39
N ASP A 50 -1.12 -16.54 -0.91
CA ASP A 50 -2.41 -16.46 -1.60
C ASP A 50 -3.56 -16.04 -0.68
N SER A 51 -3.27 -15.80 0.61
CA SER A 51 -4.24 -15.33 1.60
C SER A 51 -3.59 -14.36 2.60
N LEU A 52 -4.42 -13.46 3.14
CA LEU A 52 -4.11 -12.62 4.29
C LEU A 52 -4.84 -13.07 5.56
N ASP A 53 -5.49 -14.25 5.55
CA ASP A 53 -6.10 -14.81 6.75
C ASP A 53 -5.02 -15.06 7.81
N GLU A 54 -5.30 -14.68 9.05
CA GLU A 54 -4.33 -14.73 10.15
C GLU A 54 -3.75 -16.14 10.36
N ASP A 55 -4.61 -17.17 10.33
CA ASP A 55 -4.17 -18.57 10.49
C ASP A 55 -3.18 -18.99 9.36
N HIS A 56 -3.43 -18.52 8.12
CA HIS A 56 -2.52 -18.75 6.99
C HIS A 56 -1.18 -18.04 7.20
N LEU A 57 -1.22 -16.79 7.63
CA LEU A 57 -0.02 -16.00 7.90
C LEU A 57 0.80 -16.59 9.06
N ASP A 58 0.16 -17.06 10.12
CA ASP A 58 0.83 -17.73 11.25
C ASP A 58 1.47 -19.06 10.81
N ALA A 59 0.80 -19.84 9.94
CA ALA A 59 1.37 -21.06 9.37
C ALA A 59 2.62 -20.73 8.51
N LEU A 60 2.57 -19.66 7.71
CA LEU A 60 3.75 -19.19 6.97
C LEU A 60 4.88 -18.81 7.92
N VAL A 61 4.63 -18.01 8.95
CA VAL A 61 5.63 -17.66 9.96
C VAL A 61 6.27 -18.89 10.58
N ALA A 62 5.50 -19.94 10.88
CA ALA A 62 6.03 -21.17 11.45
C ALA A 62 6.91 -21.97 10.48
N SER A 63 6.61 -21.93 9.17
CA SER A 63 7.27 -22.73 8.13
C SER A 63 8.50 -22.06 7.50
N VAL A 64 8.58 -20.73 7.54
CA VAL A 64 9.66 -19.94 6.93
C VAL A 64 11.00 -20.24 7.61
N PRO A 65 12.08 -20.57 6.86
CA PRO A 65 13.40 -20.78 7.46
C PRO A 65 13.96 -19.52 8.13
N VAL A 66 14.97 -19.69 8.97
CA VAL A 66 15.67 -18.57 9.60
C VAL A 66 16.46 -17.80 8.53
N ALA A 67 16.30 -16.49 8.54
CA ALA A 67 17.04 -15.58 7.67
C ALA A 67 17.21 -14.20 8.34
N ASP A 68 18.15 -13.41 7.86
CA ASP A 68 18.40 -12.05 8.37
C ASP A 68 17.38 -11.03 7.84
N HIS A 69 16.80 -11.34 6.67
CA HIS A 69 15.87 -10.47 5.97
C HIS A 69 14.66 -11.22 5.44
N VAL A 70 13.54 -10.51 5.35
CA VAL A 70 12.41 -10.84 4.49
C VAL A 70 12.40 -9.86 3.32
N VAL A 71 12.32 -10.39 2.11
CA VAL A 71 12.17 -9.61 0.87
C VAL A 71 10.79 -9.90 0.29
N GLY A 72 9.93 -8.90 0.19
CA GLY A 72 8.61 -9.01 -0.45
C GLY A 72 8.65 -8.44 -1.86
N ILE A 73 8.32 -9.24 -2.88
CA ILE A 73 8.24 -8.78 -4.28
C ILE A 73 6.84 -9.09 -4.83
N GLY A 74 5.97 -8.09 -4.97
CA GLY A 74 4.60 -8.33 -5.41
C GLY A 74 3.65 -7.16 -5.24
N GLY A 75 2.36 -7.44 -5.21
CA GLY A 75 1.30 -6.49 -4.90
C GLY A 75 0.99 -6.43 -3.40
N GLY A 76 -0.10 -5.74 -3.03
CA GLY A 76 -0.48 -5.48 -1.64
C GLY A 76 -0.47 -6.73 -0.74
N MET A 77 -1.06 -7.84 -1.18
CA MET A 77 -1.05 -9.09 -0.41
C MET A 77 0.36 -9.57 -0.06
N VAL A 78 1.29 -9.50 -1.03
CA VAL A 78 2.70 -9.88 -0.78
C VAL A 78 3.35 -8.90 0.19
N MET A 79 3.05 -7.60 0.06
CA MET A 79 3.60 -6.58 0.96
C MET A 79 3.17 -6.84 2.40
N ASP A 80 1.88 -7.11 2.64
CA ASP A 80 1.37 -7.38 3.98
C ASP A 80 1.85 -8.72 4.55
N THR A 81 1.92 -9.77 3.72
CA THR A 81 2.51 -11.05 4.14
C THR A 81 3.98 -10.87 4.54
N ALA A 82 4.78 -10.14 3.75
CA ALA A 82 6.19 -9.90 4.05
C ALA A 82 6.35 -9.07 5.34
N LYS A 83 5.52 -8.05 5.53
CA LYS A 83 5.47 -7.27 6.78
C LYS A 83 5.14 -8.17 7.96
N TYR A 84 4.12 -9.02 7.84
CA TYR A 84 3.70 -9.93 8.92
C TYR A 84 4.81 -10.88 9.34
N VAL A 85 5.44 -11.55 8.37
CA VAL A 85 6.55 -12.47 8.64
C VAL A 85 7.73 -11.75 9.28
N ALA A 86 8.13 -10.60 8.73
CA ALA A 86 9.24 -9.82 9.29
C ALA A 86 8.95 -9.33 10.72
N TRP A 87 7.72 -8.86 10.98
CA TRP A 87 7.28 -8.42 12.30
C TRP A 87 7.30 -9.54 13.34
N LYS A 88 6.67 -10.67 13.03
CA LYS A 88 6.61 -11.83 13.94
C LYS A 88 7.99 -12.44 14.21
N ARG A 89 8.91 -12.39 13.24
CA ARG A 89 10.28 -12.92 13.34
C ARG A 89 11.28 -11.92 13.91
N GLY A 90 10.95 -10.63 13.93
CA GLY A 90 11.86 -9.57 14.38
C GLY A 90 13.07 -9.38 13.47
N VAL A 91 12.91 -9.61 12.16
CA VAL A 91 13.98 -9.51 11.15
C VAL A 91 13.78 -8.29 10.25
N ARG A 92 14.82 -7.92 9.49
CA ARG A 92 14.77 -6.77 8.59
C ARG A 92 13.86 -7.05 7.39
N LEU A 93 13.22 -5.99 6.88
CA LEU A 93 12.24 -6.06 5.80
C LEU A 93 12.67 -5.20 4.61
N VAL A 94 12.61 -5.77 3.43
CA VAL A 94 12.74 -5.08 2.14
C VAL A 94 11.46 -5.31 1.35
N LEU A 95 10.86 -4.24 0.83
CA LEU A 95 9.66 -4.33 0.00
C LEU A 95 9.92 -3.82 -1.41
N ALA A 96 9.51 -4.58 -2.40
CA ALA A 96 9.59 -4.22 -3.81
C ALA A 96 8.21 -4.38 -4.46
N PRO A 97 7.39 -3.32 -4.46
CA PRO A 97 6.07 -3.39 -5.09
C PRO A 97 6.20 -3.64 -6.59
N SER A 98 5.39 -4.57 -7.11
CA SER A 98 5.28 -4.84 -8.54
C SER A 98 4.13 -4.07 -9.19
N ILE A 99 3.28 -3.44 -8.39
CA ILE A 99 2.15 -2.59 -8.77
C ILE A 99 1.97 -1.50 -7.70
N VAL A 100 1.32 -0.42 -8.06
CA VAL A 100 0.97 0.69 -7.15
C VAL A 100 -0.56 0.78 -6.95
N SER A 101 -1.22 -0.37 -6.77
CA SER A 101 -2.68 -0.46 -6.64
C SER A 101 -3.21 -0.13 -5.26
N VAL A 102 -2.33 -0.02 -4.26
CA VAL A 102 -2.63 0.26 -2.85
C VAL A 102 -1.33 0.69 -2.16
N ASP A 103 -1.43 1.36 -1.06
CA ASP A 103 -0.32 1.93 -0.28
C ASP A 103 0.49 0.91 0.54
N ALA A 104 0.12 -0.37 0.55
CA ALA A 104 0.67 -1.43 1.40
C ALA A 104 2.21 -1.53 1.44
N SER A 105 2.92 -1.04 0.41
CA SER A 105 4.39 -1.04 0.40
C SER A 105 5.00 0.06 1.26
N VAL A 106 4.26 1.12 1.56
CA VAL A 106 4.77 2.28 2.32
C VAL A 106 4.17 2.37 3.72
N THR A 107 3.04 1.74 3.98
CA THR A 107 2.42 1.68 5.31
C THR A 107 3.22 0.80 6.26
N ASN A 108 3.25 1.20 7.53
CA ASN A 108 3.95 0.45 8.57
C ASN A 108 3.07 -0.57 9.29
N THR A 109 1.75 -0.42 9.20
CA THR A 109 0.76 -1.38 9.70
C THR A 109 0.55 -2.51 8.69
N ILE A 110 0.04 -3.62 9.17
CA ILE A 110 -0.16 -4.84 8.39
C ILE A 110 -1.65 -5.08 8.26
N ALA A 111 -2.16 -5.08 7.04
CA ALA A 111 -3.53 -5.49 6.77
C ALA A 111 -3.61 -7.02 6.77
N LEU A 112 -4.50 -7.57 7.60
CA LEU A 112 -4.80 -9.00 7.65
C LEU A 112 -6.32 -9.23 7.68
N ARG A 113 -6.74 -10.49 7.54
CA ARG A 113 -8.13 -10.87 7.64
C ARG A 113 -8.34 -11.76 8.87
N ARG A 114 -9.28 -11.33 9.72
CA ARG A 114 -9.73 -12.09 10.89
C ARG A 114 -11.26 -12.21 10.82
N ASP A 115 -11.76 -13.43 10.82
CA ASP A 115 -13.20 -13.70 10.66
C ASP A 115 -13.82 -13.03 9.42
N GLY A 116 -13.07 -13.00 8.31
CA GLY A 116 -13.49 -12.39 7.04
C GLY A 116 -13.51 -10.86 7.01
N ARG A 117 -12.98 -10.20 8.06
CA ARG A 117 -12.88 -8.73 8.14
C ARG A 117 -11.43 -8.29 8.00
N VAL A 118 -11.24 -7.12 7.40
CA VAL A 118 -9.93 -6.47 7.38
C VAL A 118 -9.64 -5.90 8.77
N GLU A 119 -8.50 -6.25 9.31
CA GLU A 119 -7.94 -5.68 10.54
C GLU A 119 -6.51 -5.22 10.29
N TYR A 120 -6.08 -4.23 11.05
CA TYR A 120 -4.71 -3.72 10.98
C TYR A 120 -3.98 -4.07 12.27
N GLU A 121 -2.83 -4.73 12.14
CA GLU A 121 -2.05 -5.18 13.29
C GLU A 121 -0.56 -4.97 13.07
N GLY A 122 0.19 -4.88 14.17
CA GLY A 122 1.64 -4.79 14.16
C GLY A 122 2.16 -3.45 13.64
N PHE A 123 3.48 -3.34 13.68
CA PHE A 123 4.20 -2.19 13.16
C PHE A 123 5.59 -2.64 12.71
N VAL A 124 5.91 -2.47 11.44
CA VAL A 124 7.22 -2.79 10.88
C VAL A 124 7.62 -1.76 9.83
N VAL A 125 8.87 -1.40 9.80
CA VAL A 125 9.42 -0.44 8.83
C VAL A 125 10.22 -1.20 7.78
N ALA A 126 9.89 -1.04 6.52
CA ALA A 126 10.69 -1.56 5.42
C ALA A 126 11.87 -0.61 5.14
N GLU A 127 13.07 -1.16 5.06
CA GLU A 127 14.31 -0.43 4.75
C GLU A 127 15.22 -1.31 3.87
N PRO A 128 15.28 -1.06 2.53
CA PRO A 128 14.53 -0.08 1.76
C PRO A 128 13.17 -0.55 1.24
N ILE A 129 12.38 0.42 0.72
CA ILE A 129 11.28 0.19 -0.23
C ILE A 129 11.85 0.47 -1.62
N VAL A 130 11.80 -0.51 -2.52
CA VAL A 130 12.42 -0.46 -3.85
C VAL A 130 11.34 -0.40 -4.93
N ALA A 131 10.95 0.78 -5.33
CA ALA A 131 9.99 1.01 -6.41
C ALA A 131 10.71 0.98 -7.77
N ASP A 132 10.87 -0.21 -8.34
CA ASP A 132 11.44 -0.39 -9.67
C ASP A 132 10.37 -0.10 -10.74
N LEU A 133 10.47 1.06 -11.37
CA LEU A 133 9.49 1.54 -12.35
C LEU A 133 9.40 0.62 -13.57
N THR A 134 10.47 -0.05 -13.97
CA THR A 134 10.43 -1.04 -15.07
C THR A 134 9.47 -2.17 -14.75
N ARG A 135 9.46 -2.61 -13.50
CA ARG A 135 8.57 -3.68 -13.03
C ARG A 135 7.14 -3.20 -12.86
N ILE A 136 6.96 -2.08 -12.18
CA ILE A 136 5.64 -1.50 -11.93
C ILE A 136 4.95 -1.20 -13.26
N ALA A 137 5.65 -0.64 -14.25
CA ALA A 137 5.11 -0.35 -15.58
C ALA A 137 4.75 -1.63 -16.36
N SER A 138 5.38 -2.77 -16.09
CA SER A 138 5.06 -4.05 -16.74
C SER A 138 3.74 -4.68 -16.24
N ALA A 139 3.21 -4.22 -15.13
CA ALA A 139 1.94 -4.71 -14.59
C ALA A 139 0.74 -4.24 -15.41
N PRO A 140 -0.42 -4.93 -15.31
CA PRO A 140 -1.62 -4.48 -15.98
C PRO A 140 -1.98 -3.03 -15.62
N ALA A 141 -2.08 -2.16 -16.64
CA ALA A 141 -2.34 -0.72 -16.47
C ALA A 141 -3.56 -0.41 -15.59
N ARG A 142 -4.59 -1.29 -15.62
CA ARG A 142 -5.77 -1.19 -14.75
C ARG A 142 -5.39 -1.21 -13.27
N LEU A 143 -4.48 -2.11 -12.87
CA LEU A 143 -4.08 -2.24 -11.48
C LEU A 143 -3.25 -1.04 -10.99
N ASN A 144 -2.37 -0.50 -11.83
CA ASN A 144 -1.64 0.72 -11.50
C ASN A 144 -2.57 1.93 -11.39
N ARG A 145 -3.58 2.03 -12.27
CA ARG A 145 -4.61 3.09 -12.14
C ARG A 145 -5.50 2.94 -10.92
N ALA A 146 -5.72 1.72 -10.45
CA ALA A 146 -6.54 1.48 -9.27
C ALA A 146 -6.00 2.22 -8.02
N GLY A 147 -4.67 2.31 -7.88
CA GLY A 147 -4.07 3.03 -6.76
C GLY A 147 -4.43 4.51 -6.66
N VAL A 148 -4.79 5.12 -7.78
CA VAL A 148 -5.29 6.51 -7.75
C VAL A 148 -6.63 6.61 -7.02
N GLY A 149 -7.49 5.59 -7.15
CA GLY A 149 -8.76 5.54 -6.43
C GLY A 149 -8.58 5.54 -4.92
N ASP A 150 -7.54 4.90 -4.44
CA ASP A 150 -7.14 4.88 -3.05
C ASP A 150 -6.69 6.28 -2.56
N LEU A 151 -5.81 6.94 -3.31
CA LEU A 151 -5.38 8.31 -3.00
C LEU A 151 -6.48 9.36 -3.16
N LEU A 152 -7.48 9.14 -4.02
CA LEU A 152 -8.63 10.05 -4.16
C LEU A 152 -9.53 10.05 -2.93
N SER A 153 -9.44 9.04 -2.06
CA SER A 153 -10.15 8.98 -0.77
C SER A 153 -9.83 10.18 0.14
N ILE A 154 -8.65 10.80 -0.04
CA ILE A 154 -8.29 12.07 0.62
C ILE A 154 -9.40 13.10 0.51
N GLN A 155 -10.13 13.14 -0.61
CA GLN A 155 -11.25 14.06 -0.85
C GLN A 155 -12.36 13.91 0.21
N THR A 156 -12.74 12.68 0.51
CA THR A 156 -13.82 12.34 1.43
C THR A 156 -13.34 12.17 2.85
N GLY A 157 -12.15 11.60 3.04
CA GLY A 157 -11.52 11.43 4.35
C GLY A 157 -11.30 12.77 5.07
N ARG A 158 -10.70 13.75 4.41
CA ARG A 158 -10.52 15.10 4.95
C ARG A 158 -11.86 15.76 5.39
N PHE A 159 -12.92 15.58 4.60
CA PHE A 159 -14.24 16.09 4.95
C PHE A 159 -14.76 15.45 6.24
N ASP A 160 -14.68 14.12 6.32
CA ASP A 160 -15.13 13.36 7.49
C ASP A 160 -14.27 13.67 8.72
N TRP A 161 -12.96 13.85 8.54
CA TRP A 161 -12.05 14.28 9.60
C TRP A 161 -12.45 15.65 10.16
N ALA A 162 -12.68 16.64 9.29
CA ALA A 162 -13.15 17.97 9.69
C ALA A 162 -14.53 17.91 10.35
N LEU A 163 -15.41 17.01 9.92
CA LEU A 163 -16.73 16.79 10.55
C LEU A 163 -16.57 16.21 11.97
N GLY A 164 -15.72 15.19 12.12
CA GLY A 164 -15.39 14.59 13.42
C GLY A 164 -14.77 15.60 14.39
N ALA A 165 -13.88 16.46 13.89
CA ALA A 165 -13.27 17.53 14.68
C ALA A 165 -14.31 18.54 15.20
N ARG A 166 -15.26 18.95 14.35
CA ARG A 166 -16.38 19.82 14.77
C ARG A 166 -17.26 19.16 15.83
N ALA A 167 -17.38 17.82 15.79
CA ALA A 167 -18.08 17.04 16.81
C ALA A 167 -17.23 16.75 18.05
N ASN A 168 -15.98 17.22 18.11
CA ASN A 168 -15.01 16.94 19.17
C ASN A 168 -14.73 15.44 19.41
N THR A 169 -14.78 14.64 18.35
CA THR A 169 -14.52 13.19 18.42
C THR A 169 -13.09 12.83 18.02
N ILE A 170 -12.39 13.72 17.29
CA ILE A 170 -11.02 13.52 16.82
C ILE A 170 -10.27 14.86 16.80
N ALA A 171 -8.96 14.84 17.05
CA ALA A 171 -8.10 16.01 16.90
C ALA A 171 -7.92 16.37 15.41
N PHE A 172 -7.81 17.67 15.11
CA PHE A 172 -7.60 18.16 13.76
C PHE A 172 -6.31 18.96 13.69
N ASP A 173 -5.56 18.82 12.61
CA ASP A 173 -4.33 19.57 12.33
C ASP A 173 -4.43 20.23 10.95
N ASP A 174 -4.60 21.56 10.95
CA ASP A 174 -4.77 22.36 9.73
C ASP A 174 -3.58 22.24 8.76
N ARG A 175 -2.37 22.05 9.27
CA ARG A 175 -1.19 21.87 8.44
C ARG A 175 -1.18 20.53 7.73
N VAL A 176 -1.52 19.46 8.45
CA VAL A 176 -1.63 18.11 7.87
C VAL A 176 -2.76 18.05 6.85
N ASP A 177 -3.90 18.67 7.14
CA ASP A 177 -5.01 18.78 6.21
C ASP A 177 -4.59 19.50 4.91
N ALA A 178 -3.91 20.65 5.02
CA ALA A 178 -3.40 21.38 3.86
C ALA A 178 -2.35 20.59 3.06
N GLU A 179 -1.52 19.76 3.69
CA GLU A 179 -0.59 18.88 2.98
C GLU A 179 -1.34 17.75 2.24
N ALA A 180 -2.34 17.13 2.87
CA ALA A 180 -3.17 16.13 2.22
C ALA A 180 -3.91 16.71 1.00
N GLU A 181 -4.42 17.95 1.11
CA GLU A 181 -5.02 18.67 -0.02
C GLU A 181 -4.05 18.84 -1.19
N ARG A 182 -2.80 19.24 -0.92
CA ARG A 182 -1.78 19.38 -1.99
C ARG A 182 -1.48 18.06 -2.69
N VAL A 183 -1.48 16.93 -1.96
CA VAL A 183 -1.35 15.60 -2.58
C VAL A 183 -2.50 15.34 -3.54
N LEU A 184 -3.73 15.62 -3.11
CA LEU A 184 -4.93 15.44 -3.92
C LEU A 184 -4.92 16.34 -5.16
N GLU A 185 -4.57 17.63 -5.03
CA GLU A 185 -4.49 18.57 -6.15
C GLU A 185 -3.46 18.11 -7.19
N ALA A 186 -2.29 17.66 -6.75
CA ALA A 186 -1.27 17.13 -7.64
C ALA A 186 -1.72 15.89 -8.43
N LEU A 187 -2.60 15.05 -7.87
CA LEU A 187 -3.21 13.93 -8.60
C LEU A 187 -4.12 14.42 -9.73
N TYR A 188 -4.92 15.45 -9.49
CA TYR A 188 -5.77 16.02 -10.53
C TYR A 188 -4.95 16.63 -11.67
N GLU A 189 -3.87 17.35 -11.35
CA GLU A 189 -2.95 17.91 -12.35
C GLU A 189 -2.27 16.83 -13.20
N MET A 190 -2.07 15.64 -12.65
CA MET A 190 -1.46 14.50 -13.32
C MET A 190 -2.43 13.55 -14.02
N SER A 191 -3.70 13.89 -14.13
CA SER A 191 -4.75 13.01 -14.66
C SER A 191 -4.44 12.39 -16.01
N ALA A 192 -3.84 13.15 -16.94
CA ALA A 192 -3.44 12.64 -18.26
C ALA A 192 -2.29 11.62 -18.19
N ASP A 193 -1.27 11.88 -17.38
CA ASP A 193 -0.15 10.97 -17.13
C ASP A 193 -0.63 9.68 -16.45
N ILE A 194 -1.55 9.79 -15.49
CA ILE A 194 -2.18 8.67 -14.78
C ILE A 194 -2.99 7.82 -15.77
N ALA A 195 -3.81 8.43 -16.61
CA ALA A 195 -4.56 7.72 -17.63
C ALA A 195 -3.66 6.93 -18.58
N ALA A 196 -2.50 7.50 -18.94
CA ALA A 196 -1.49 6.87 -19.78
C ALA A 196 -0.55 5.91 -19.03
N VAL A 197 -0.60 5.89 -17.68
CA VAL A 197 0.31 5.08 -16.82
C VAL A 197 1.78 5.38 -17.14
N THR A 198 2.15 6.65 -17.23
CA THR A 198 3.53 7.06 -17.48
C THR A 198 4.43 6.80 -16.27
N ASP A 199 5.74 6.68 -16.48
CA ASP A 199 6.72 6.55 -15.39
C ASP A 199 6.59 7.70 -14.39
N ARG A 200 6.32 8.92 -14.89
CA ARG A 200 6.07 10.10 -14.06
C ARG A 200 4.86 9.91 -13.14
N ALA A 201 3.77 9.32 -13.65
CA ALA A 201 2.60 9.01 -12.85
C ALA A 201 2.88 7.93 -11.82
N LEU A 202 3.58 6.85 -12.19
CA LEU A 202 3.93 5.76 -11.29
C LEU A 202 4.83 6.24 -10.13
N GLU A 203 5.86 7.03 -10.45
CA GLU A 203 6.71 7.65 -9.43
C GLU A 203 5.89 8.59 -8.53
N HIS A 204 4.99 9.38 -9.11
CA HIS A 204 4.15 10.29 -8.34
C HIS A 204 3.24 9.54 -7.35
N ILE A 205 2.55 8.48 -7.80
CA ILE A 205 1.66 7.67 -6.97
C ILE A 205 2.40 7.09 -5.77
N ILE A 206 3.56 6.45 -5.98
CA ILE A 206 4.31 5.85 -4.86
C ILE A 206 4.83 6.89 -3.87
N ARG A 207 5.24 8.08 -4.36
CA ARG A 207 5.66 9.19 -3.49
C ARG A 207 4.49 9.84 -2.76
N ALA A 208 3.32 9.92 -3.39
CA ALA A 208 2.09 10.38 -2.77
C ALA A 208 1.70 9.48 -1.60
N TYR A 209 1.68 8.17 -1.80
CA TYR A 209 1.47 7.19 -0.72
C TYR A 209 2.45 7.36 0.44
N ALA A 210 3.76 7.49 0.14
CA ALA A 210 4.76 7.70 1.19
C ALA A 210 4.56 9.03 1.94
N THR A 211 4.08 10.05 1.26
CA THR A 211 3.75 11.35 1.88
C THR A 211 2.54 11.21 2.78
N VAL A 212 1.46 10.62 2.28
CA VAL A 212 0.22 10.41 3.05
C VAL A 212 0.50 9.56 4.29
N ASN A 213 1.17 8.41 4.14
CA ASN A 213 1.55 7.60 5.30
C ASN A 213 2.34 8.41 6.36
N ALA A 214 3.23 9.30 5.94
CA ALA A 214 3.95 10.17 6.90
C ALA A 214 3.00 11.13 7.63
N LEU A 215 1.97 11.65 6.96
CA LEU A 215 0.94 12.49 7.57
C LEU A 215 0.09 11.70 8.57
N LEU A 216 -0.33 10.47 8.21
CA LEU A 216 -1.08 9.59 9.11
C LEU A 216 -0.29 9.26 10.38
N LEU A 217 1.00 8.95 10.24
CA LEU A 217 1.89 8.71 11.38
C LEU A 217 2.07 9.94 12.27
N GLU A 218 2.02 11.13 11.71
CA GLU A 218 2.16 12.38 12.45
C GLU A 218 0.93 12.68 13.32
N VAL A 219 -0.28 12.49 12.77
CA VAL A 219 -1.52 12.72 13.52
C VAL A 219 -1.95 11.52 14.35
N GLY A 220 -1.40 10.32 14.06
CA GLY A 220 -1.67 9.07 14.79
C GLY A 220 -3.02 8.42 14.44
N HIS A 221 -3.61 8.77 13.31
CA HIS A 221 -4.86 8.18 12.80
C HIS A 221 -4.99 8.38 11.28
N SER A 222 -5.92 7.65 10.64
CA SER A 222 -6.11 7.66 9.18
C SER A 222 -6.98 8.81 8.63
N GLY A 223 -7.50 9.69 9.48
CA GLY A 223 -8.43 10.76 9.10
C GLY A 223 -8.06 11.62 7.88
N PRO A 224 -6.78 11.94 7.60
CA PRO A 224 -6.39 12.67 6.39
C PRO A 224 -6.67 11.93 5.07
N GLU A 225 -6.84 10.61 5.10
CA GLU A 225 -6.99 9.77 3.91
C GLU A 225 -8.24 8.90 3.94
N GLU A 226 -8.56 8.27 5.08
CA GLU A 226 -9.64 7.31 5.19
C GLU A 226 -10.86 7.93 5.88
N GLY A 227 -12.03 7.77 5.23
CA GLY A 227 -13.31 8.23 5.73
C GLY A 227 -14.43 7.26 5.39
N SER A 228 -15.60 7.79 5.13
CA SER A 228 -16.83 7.04 4.81
C SER A 228 -16.71 6.17 3.56
N GLU A 229 -15.86 6.50 2.60
CA GLU A 229 -15.60 5.70 1.39
C GLU A 229 -14.93 4.36 1.72
N HIS A 230 -14.00 4.32 2.69
CA HIS A 230 -13.40 3.08 3.15
C HIS A 230 -14.41 2.22 3.91
N TYR A 231 -15.22 2.82 4.79
CA TYR A 231 -16.32 2.10 5.45
C TYR A 231 -17.33 1.53 4.46
N PHE A 232 -17.62 2.25 3.37
CA PHE A 232 -18.42 1.73 2.26
C PHE A 232 -17.75 0.50 1.64
N GLY A 233 -16.45 0.56 1.33
CA GLY A 233 -15.70 -0.54 0.78
C GLY A 233 -15.73 -1.79 1.68
N TYR A 234 -15.45 -1.64 2.96
CA TYR A 234 -15.50 -2.73 3.94
C TYR A 234 -16.92 -3.32 4.08
N ALA A 235 -17.94 -2.48 4.05
CA ALA A 235 -19.33 -2.95 4.09
C ALA A 235 -19.71 -3.75 2.85
N VAL A 236 -19.26 -3.35 1.66
CA VAL A 236 -19.49 -4.09 0.41
C VAL A 236 -18.78 -5.45 0.43
N GLU A 237 -17.52 -5.51 0.86
CA GLU A 237 -16.79 -6.78 1.00
C GLU A 237 -17.47 -7.71 2.01
N ALA A 238 -17.85 -7.20 3.17
CA ALA A 238 -18.53 -7.97 4.21
C ALA A 238 -19.91 -8.48 3.75
N ALA A 239 -20.69 -7.65 3.06
CA ALA A 239 -22.02 -8.02 2.59
C ALA A 239 -22.00 -9.03 1.43
N THR A 240 -20.96 -8.98 0.60
CA THR A 240 -20.87 -9.83 -0.60
C THR A 240 -20.02 -11.08 -0.40
N GLY A 241 -19.17 -11.12 0.62
CA GLY A 241 -18.16 -12.15 0.84
C GLY A 241 -17.10 -12.21 -0.27
N ARG A 242 -16.91 -11.12 -1.02
CA ARG A 242 -16.00 -11.04 -2.17
C ARG A 242 -14.92 -10.03 -1.91
N SER A 243 -13.71 -10.33 -2.38
CA SER A 243 -12.61 -9.36 -2.46
C SER A 243 -12.65 -8.61 -3.78
N PHE A 244 -12.32 -7.34 -3.73
CA PHE A 244 -12.25 -6.44 -4.88
C PHE A 244 -10.83 -5.88 -5.02
N VAL A 245 -10.54 -5.26 -6.17
CA VAL A 245 -9.35 -4.41 -6.28
C VAL A 245 -9.59 -3.17 -5.41
N HIS A 246 -8.83 -3.05 -4.32
CA HIS A 246 -9.08 -2.08 -3.25
C HIS A 246 -9.29 -0.66 -3.79
N GLY A 247 -8.33 -0.12 -4.51
CA GLY A 247 -8.45 1.25 -5.03
C GLY A 247 -9.62 1.47 -6.00
N GLU A 248 -10.10 0.43 -6.74
CA GLU A 248 -11.32 0.57 -7.55
C GLU A 248 -12.57 0.68 -6.68
N LEU A 249 -12.63 -0.12 -5.60
CA LEU A 249 -13.74 -0.10 -4.67
C LEU A 249 -13.77 1.20 -3.87
N ILE A 250 -12.62 1.66 -3.38
CA ILE A 250 -12.49 2.92 -2.65
C ILE A 250 -12.77 4.12 -3.57
N GLY A 251 -12.28 4.11 -4.81
CA GLY A 251 -12.60 5.14 -5.79
C GLY A 251 -14.11 5.25 -6.09
N LEU A 252 -14.81 4.11 -6.17
CA LEU A 252 -16.29 4.11 -6.25
C LEU A 252 -16.91 4.70 -4.98
N GLY A 253 -16.42 4.32 -3.81
CA GLY A 253 -16.82 4.87 -2.52
C GLY A 253 -16.65 6.38 -2.46
N THR A 254 -15.49 6.87 -2.91
CA THR A 254 -15.16 8.31 -2.96
C THR A 254 -16.18 9.08 -3.80
N VAL A 255 -16.53 8.59 -4.99
CA VAL A 255 -17.56 9.23 -5.84
C VAL A 255 -18.90 9.30 -5.14
N LEU A 256 -19.34 8.19 -4.51
CA LEU A 256 -20.62 8.13 -3.81
C LEU A 256 -20.65 9.04 -2.59
N MET A 257 -19.60 9.00 -1.76
CA MET A 257 -19.53 9.77 -0.52
C MET A 257 -19.33 11.26 -0.80
N SER A 258 -18.54 11.66 -1.81
CA SER A 258 -18.44 13.06 -2.24
C SER A 258 -19.80 13.63 -2.62
N GLY A 259 -20.63 12.83 -3.31
CA GLY A 259 -22.02 13.23 -3.63
C GLY A 259 -22.89 13.44 -2.38
N LEU A 260 -22.78 12.56 -1.39
CA LEU A 260 -23.51 12.67 -0.12
C LEU A 260 -23.00 13.83 0.75
N GLN A 261 -21.71 14.07 0.76
CA GLN A 261 -21.08 15.17 1.51
C GLN A 261 -21.33 16.54 0.86
N GLY A 262 -21.75 16.59 -0.43
CA GLY A 262 -21.95 17.81 -1.18
C GLY A 262 -20.64 18.50 -1.60
N ASN A 263 -19.49 17.83 -1.52
CA ASN A 263 -18.18 18.39 -1.83
C ASN A 263 -17.62 18.01 -3.21
N GLY A 264 -18.41 17.30 -4.01
CA GLY A 264 -18.00 16.82 -5.34
C GLY A 264 -18.53 17.62 -6.54
N GLN A 265 -19.26 18.72 -6.32
CA GLN A 265 -19.96 19.41 -7.41
C GLN A 265 -19.11 20.44 -8.18
N ASP A 266 -17.95 20.83 -7.66
CA ASP A 266 -17.12 21.90 -8.24
C ASP A 266 -15.74 21.42 -8.73
N ARG A 267 -15.48 20.09 -8.85
CA ARG A 267 -14.18 19.54 -9.27
C ARG A 267 -14.27 18.48 -10.36
#